data_64aa41b862d624d3a92bbb344362096a
#
_entry.id   64aa41b862d624d3a92bbb344362096a
#
_cell.length_a   1.000
_cell.length_b   1.000
_cell.length_c   1.000
_cell.angle_alpha   90.00
_cell.angle_beta   90.00
_cell.angle_gamma   90.00
#
_symmetry.space_group_name_H-M   'P 1'
#
loop_
_entity.id
_entity.type
_entity.pdbx_description
1 polymer ?
#
loop_
_entity_poly.entity_id
_entity_poly.type
_entity_poly.pdbx_seq_one_letter_code
_entity_poly.pdbx_strand_id
1 'polypeptide(L)'
;MPARLLACGTVIVATLLAAACAGRPIDPLQLDRNILTVANRSSRDWTNVQIWLNTHYRVTAASIPAGGRFQAPLDGFVAGFGQRFDFKRMQVRDLRLTATLPDGQPLELKKAFAAPGIAGALGGKR
;
A
#
# COMPACT_ATOMS: atom_id res chain seq x y z
N MET A 1 -7.23 11.66 55.23
CA MET A 1 -6.50 10.70 54.66
C MET A 1 -7.01 9.91 53.51
N PRO A 2 -8.26 9.56 53.42
CA PRO A 2 -8.74 8.76 52.28
C PRO A 2 -8.77 9.51 50.97
N ALA A 3 -8.60 10.80 50.99
CA ALA A 3 -8.77 11.56 49.75
C ALA A 3 -7.76 11.22 48.67
N ARG A 4 -6.62 10.77 49.04
CA ARG A 4 -5.58 10.53 48.07
C ARG A 4 -5.85 9.34 47.17
N LEU A 5 -6.80 8.53 47.51
CA LEU A 5 -7.11 7.36 46.72
C LEU A 5 -7.81 7.67 45.42
N LEU A 6 -8.34 8.86 45.31
CA LEU A 6 -9.14 9.18 44.13
C LEU A 6 -8.35 9.50 42.91
N ALA A 7 -7.07 9.70 43.01
CA ALA A 7 -6.29 10.18 41.89
C ALA A 7 -5.95 9.04 40.89
N CYS A 8 -6.11 7.80 41.27
CA CYS A 8 -5.59 6.73 40.46
C CYS A 8 -6.45 6.34 39.28
N GLY A 9 -7.72 6.67 39.31
CA GLY A 9 -8.62 6.16 38.30
C GLY A 9 -8.60 6.87 36.98
N THR A 10 -8.10 8.08 36.94
CA THR A 10 -8.25 8.90 35.74
C THR A 10 -7.26 8.60 34.64
N VAL A 11 -6.12 8.05 35.00
CA VAL A 11 -5.05 7.89 34.04
C VAL A 11 -5.35 6.79 33.03
N ILE A 12 -6.10 5.80 33.42
CA ILE A 12 -6.34 4.62 32.59
C ILE A 12 -7.18 4.93 31.36
N VAL A 13 -8.08 5.89 31.48
CA VAL A 13 -9.01 6.20 30.38
C VAL A 13 -8.31 6.81 29.18
N ALA A 14 -7.31 7.63 29.42
CA ALA A 14 -6.60 8.29 28.35
C ALA A 14 -5.84 7.29 27.47
N THR A 15 -5.34 6.24 28.04
CA THR A 15 -4.59 5.24 27.31
C THR A 15 -5.46 4.49 26.32
N LEU A 16 -6.68 4.22 26.70
CA LEU A 16 -7.59 3.49 25.81
C LEU A 16 -7.97 4.30 24.58
N LEU A 17 -8.11 5.60 24.73
CA LEU A 17 -8.45 6.43 23.59
C LEU A 17 -7.33 6.46 22.55
N ALA A 18 -6.09 6.51 23.00
CA ALA A 18 -4.97 6.50 22.09
C ALA A 18 -4.90 5.22 21.28
N ALA A 19 -5.18 4.09 21.90
CA ALA A 19 -5.18 2.81 21.21
C ALA A 19 -6.27 2.74 20.15
N ALA A 20 -7.44 3.28 20.43
CA ALA A 20 -8.54 3.27 19.48
C ALA A 20 -8.23 4.11 18.24
N CYS A 21 -7.53 5.22 18.40
CA CYS A 21 -7.20 6.06 17.27
C CYS A 21 -6.16 5.47 16.35
N ALA A 22 -5.33 4.58 16.86
CA ALA A 22 -4.24 4.00 16.07
C ALA A 22 -4.65 2.76 15.30
N GLY A 23 -5.92 2.40 15.30
CA GLY A 23 -6.34 1.10 14.80
C GLY A 23 -6.54 0.97 13.29
N ARG A 24 -6.36 2.02 12.50
CA ARG A 24 -6.66 1.94 11.08
C ARG A 24 -5.41 1.74 10.24
N PRO A 25 -5.28 0.59 9.58
CA PRO A 25 -4.16 0.44 8.65
C PRO A 25 -4.40 1.27 7.40
N ILE A 26 -3.31 1.77 6.82
CA ILE A 26 -3.36 2.50 5.57
C ILE A 26 -2.75 1.61 4.51
N ASP A 27 -3.44 1.50 3.38
CA ASP A 27 -2.98 0.71 2.26
C ASP A 27 -1.67 1.31 1.71
N PRO A 28 -0.59 0.54 1.67
CA PRO A 28 0.66 1.05 1.10
C PRO A 28 0.61 1.27 -0.40
N LEU A 29 -0.33 0.65 -1.10
CA LEU A 29 -0.48 0.82 -2.54
C LEU A 29 -1.73 1.65 -2.80
N GLN A 30 -1.54 2.89 -3.23
CA GLN A 30 -2.67 3.78 -3.50
C GLN A 30 -2.60 4.29 -4.92
N LEU A 31 -3.72 4.19 -5.61
CA LEU A 31 -3.84 4.66 -6.97
C LEU A 31 -4.79 5.84 -7.00
N ASP A 32 -4.29 6.98 -7.48
CA ASP A 32 -5.09 8.18 -7.65
C ASP A 32 -5.01 8.57 -9.11
N ARG A 33 -6.09 8.32 -9.84
CA ARG A 33 -6.14 8.53 -11.28
C ARG A 33 -5.06 7.72 -11.98
N ASN A 34 -4.03 8.38 -12.51
CA ASN A 34 -2.97 7.69 -13.21
C ASN A 34 -1.65 7.71 -12.45
N ILE A 35 -1.68 8.01 -11.16
CA ILE A 35 -0.47 8.06 -10.33
C ILE A 35 -0.58 6.98 -9.26
N LEU A 36 0.40 6.10 -9.24
CA LEU A 36 0.54 5.13 -8.16
C LEU A 36 1.46 5.71 -7.10
N THR A 37 1.03 5.65 -5.86
CA THR A 37 1.84 6.01 -4.71
C THR A 37 2.08 4.77 -3.88
N VAL A 38 3.33 4.48 -3.60
CA VAL A 38 3.73 3.40 -2.71
C VAL A 38 4.30 4.03 -1.45
N ALA A 39 3.72 3.71 -0.31
CA ALA A 39 4.17 4.23 0.97
C ALA A 39 4.76 3.09 1.79
N ASN A 40 6.04 3.20 2.13
CA ASN A 40 6.67 2.23 3.02
C ASN A 40 6.42 2.69 4.45
N ARG A 41 5.38 2.16 5.05
CA ARG A 41 5.00 2.55 6.41
C ARG A 41 5.61 1.65 7.47
N SER A 42 6.52 0.81 7.07
CA SER A 42 7.22 -0.07 8.00
C SER A 42 8.47 0.62 8.55
N SER A 43 9.12 -0.04 9.49
CA SER A 43 10.36 0.45 10.06
C SER A 43 11.59 -0.07 9.32
N ARG A 44 11.39 -0.75 8.18
CA ARG A 44 12.48 -1.35 7.41
C ARG A 44 12.54 -0.77 6.01
N ASP A 45 13.73 -0.64 5.47
CA ASP A 45 13.92 -0.22 4.10
C ASP A 45 13.54 -1.35 3.15
N TRP A 46 12.96 -1.00 2.02
CA TRP A 46 12.66 -1.93 0.93
C TRP A 46 13.67 -1.68 -0.18
N THR A 47 14.37 -2.71 -0.59
CA THR A 47 15.34 -2.61 -1.69
C THR A 47 14.92 -3.51 -2.83
N ASN A 48 15.48 -3.27 -4.01
CA ASN A 48 15.19 -4.05 -5.20
C ASN A 48 13.68 -4.12 -5.43
N VAL A 49 13.04 -2.98 -5.45
CA VAL A 49 11.58 -2.90 -5.53
C VAL A 49 11.14 -3.05 -6.97
N GLN A 50 10.22 -3.97 -7.21
CA GLN A 50 9.60 -4.16 -8.52
C GLN A 50 8.10 -4.09 -8.35
N ILE A 51 7.46 -3.31 -9.21
CA ILE A 51 6.02 -3.14 -9.15
C ILE A 51 5.46 -3.57 -10.50
N TRP A 52 4.57 -4.56 -10.47
CA TRP A 52 3.93 -5.12 -11.64
C TRP A 52 2.50 -4.65 -11.72
N LEU A 53 2.13 -4.15 -12.88
CA LEU A 53 0.78 -3.68 -13.17
C LEU A 53 0.17 -4.63 -14.18
N ASN A 54 -0.97 -5.20 -13.84
CA ASN A 54 -1.65 -6.17 -14.70
C ASN A 54 -0.72 -7.29 -15.18
N THR A 55 0.20 -7.71 -14.32
CA THR A 55 1.11 -8.82 -14.55
C THR A 55 2.22 -8.54 -15.57
N HIS A 56 1.96 -7.71 -16.58
CA HIS A 56 2.89 -7.56 -17.70
C HIS A 56 3.68 -6.26 -17.72
N TYR A 57 3.21 -5.24 -17.04
CA TYR A 57 3.85 -3.92 -17.03
C TYR A 57 4.59 -3.72 -15.73
N ARG A 58 5.79 -3.20 -15.81
CA ARG A 58 6.65 -3.11 -14.63
C ARG A 58 7.33 -1.75 -14.53
N VAL A 59 7.49 -1.32 -13.31
CA VAL A 59 8.40 -0.22 -12.95
C VAL A 59 9.24 -0.70 -11.77
N THR A 60 10.44 -0.17 -11.66
CA THR A 60 11.37 -0.57 -10.59
C THR A 60 11.85 0.64 -9.83
N ALA A 61 12.23 0.41 -8.58
CA ALA A 61 12.88 1.41 -7.75
C ALA A 61 14.02 0.74 -7.00
N ALA A 62 15.14 1.44 -6.86
CA ALA A 62 16.28 0.85 -6.15
C ALA A 62 15.93 0.62 -4.69
N SER A 63 15.26 1.57 -4.06
CA SER A 63 14.85 1.42 -2.67
C SER A 63 13.72 2.36 -2.35
N ILE A 64 12.95 1.99 -1.34
CA ILE A 64 11.97 2.87 -0.70
C ILE A 64 12.28 2.80 0.79
N PRO A 65 12.89 3.83 1.35
CA PRO A 65 13.31 3.77 2.74
C PRO A 65 12.13 3.71 3.70
N ALA A 66 12.39 3.27 4.91
CA ALA A 66 11.37 3.24 5.96
C ALA A 66 10.74 4.62 6.11
N GLY A 67 9.42 4.67 6.09
CA GLY A 67 8.69 5.92 6.13
C GLY A 67 8.67 6.71 4.84
N GLY A 68 9.32 6.21 3.78
CA GLY A 68 9.41 6.91 2.51
C GLY A 68 8.29 6.56 1.56
N ARG A 69 8.28 7.26 0.44
CA ARG A 69 7.28 7.09 -0.61
C ARG A 69 7.93 6.99 -1.97
N PHE A 70 7.25 6.30 -2.86
CA PHE A 70 7.62 6.23 -4.27
C PHE A 70 6.38 6.49 -5.10
N GLN A 71 6.48 7.35 -6.09
CA GLN A 71 5.37 7.65 -6.98
C GLN A 71 5.76 7.37 -8.41
N ALA A 72 4.83 6.81 -9.16
CA ALA A 72 5.04 6.51 -10.57
C ALA A 72 3.76 6.74 -11.34
N PRO A 73 3.82 7.44 -12.48
CA PRO A 73 2.66 7.51 -13.35
C PRO A 73 2.46 6.15 -14.01
N LEU A 74 1.20 5.83 -14.31
CA LEU A 74 0.90 4.53 -14.90
C LEU A 74 1.52 4.35 -16.27
N ASP A 75 1.68 5.42 -17.03
CA ASP A 75 2.32 5.34 -18.35
C ASP A 75 3.83 5.14 -18.26
N GLY A 76 4.39 5.17 -17.06
CA GLY A 76 5.77 4.81 -16.84
C GLY A 76 6.00 3.32 -16.68
N PHE A 77 4.93 2.54 -16.60
CA PHE A 77 5.02 1.08 -16.53
C PHE A 77 5.17 0.52 -17.93
N VAL A 78 6.16 -0.34 -18.13
CA VAL A 78 6.54 -0.83 -19.44
C VAL A 78 6.51 -2.34 -19.47
N ALA A 79 5.92 -2.90 -20.52
CA ALA A 79 5.95 -4.34 -20.76
C ALA A 79 7.31 -4.78 -21.31
N GLY A 80 7.56 -6.09 -21.28
CA GLY A 80 8.84 -6.62 -21.67
C GLY A 80 9.26 -6.31 -23.10
N PHE A 81 8.30 -6.06 -23.97
CA PHE A 81 8.58 -5.69 -25.37
C PHE A 81 8.57 -4.18 -25.58
N GLY A 82 8.59 -3.39 -24.52
CA GLY A 82 8.74 -1.93 -24.61
C GLY A 82 7.46 -1.13 -24.68
N GLN A 83 6.31 -1.79 -24.70
CA GLN A 83 5.04 -1.07 -24.75
C GLN A 83 4.70 -0.48 -23.39
N ARG A 84 4.29 0.78 -23.39
CA ARG A 84 3.89 1.46 -22.16
C ARG A 84 2.43 1.19 -21.85
N PHE A 85 2.10 1.21 -20.57
CA PHE A 85 0.72 1.09 -20.14
C PHE A 85 -0.04 2.33 -20.57
N ASP A 86 -1.19 2.13 -21.21
CA ASP A 86 -2.04 3.24 -21.66
C ASP A 86 -3.22 3.36 -20.70
N PHE A 87 -3.10 4.27 -19.77
CA PHE A 87 -4.10 4.51 -18.75
C PHE A 87 -5.47 4.87 -19.34
N LYS A 88 -5.50 5.48 -20.53
CA LYS A 88 -6.76 5.90 -21.13
C LYS A 88 -7.53 4.76 -21.77
N ARG A 89 -6.82 3.71 -22.16
CA ARG A 89 -7.42 2.57 -22.88
C ARG A 89 -7.49 1.31 -22.06
N MET A 90 -6.63 1.18 -21.05
CA MET A 90 -6.51 -0.04 -20.28
C MET A 90 -6.97 0.19 -18.87
N GLN A 91 -7.54 -0.84 -18.28
CA GLN A 91 -7.95 -0.81 -16.89
C GLN A 91 -6.88 -1.41 -16.01
N VAL A 92 -6.71 -0.84 -14.83
CA VAL A 92 -5.87 -1.44 -13.81
C VAL A 92 -6.65 -2.58 -13.18
N ARG A 93 -6.11 -3.78 -13.26
CA ARG A 93 -6.74 -4.96 -12.67
C ARG A 93 -6.09 -5.35 -11.37
N ASP A 94 -4.77 -5.33 -11.34
CA ASP A 94 -4.05 -5.67 -10.12
C ASP A 94 -2.68 -5.03 -10.12
N LEU A 95 -2.16 -4.93 -8.91
CA LEU A 95 -0.80 -4.48 -8.66
C LEU A 95 -0.12 -5.50 -7.78
N ARG A 96 1.14 -5.75 -8.04
CA ARG A 96 1.97 -6.59 -7.21
C ARG A 96 3.31 -5.92 -7.01
N LEU A 97 3.70 -5.76 -5.77
CA LEU A 97 5.00 -5.20 -5.43
C LEU A 97 5.84 -6.28 -4.78
N THR A 98 7.06 -6.43 -5.25
CA THR A 98 8.05 -7.29 -4.60
C THR A 98 9.24 -6.46 -4.20
N ALA A 99 9.84 -6.82 -3.09
CA ALA A 99 11.01 -6.12 -2.58
C ALA A 99 11.82 -7.06 -1.70
N THR A 100 13.00 -6.62 -1.32
CA THR A 100 13.86 -7.34 -0.40
C THR A 100 13.99 -6.52 0.88
N LEU A 101 13.80 -7.18 2.01
CA LEU A 101 13.97 -6.57 3.31
C LEU A 101 15.45 -6.59 3.72
N PRO A 102 15.84 -5.77 4.72
CA PRO A 102 17.24 -5.72 5.13
C PRO A 102 17.83 -7.05 5.57
N ASP A 103 17.00 -7.95 6.08
CA ASP A 103 17.47 -9.28 6.49
C ASP A 103 17.49 -10.28 5.32
N GLY A 104 17.25 -9.84 4.11
CA GLY A 104 17.23 -10.69 2.94
C GLY A 104 15.91 -11.37 2.66
N GLN A 105 14.93 -11.21 3.52
CA GLN A 105 13.63 -11.82 3.33
C GLN A 105 12.86 -11.13 2.20
N PRO A 106 12.11 -11.90 1.40
CA PRO A 106 11.27 -11.28 0.36
C PRO A 106 10.03 -10.65 0.97
N LEU A 107 9.59 -9.57 0.34
CA LEU A 107 8.34 -8.91 0.66
C LEU A 107 7.46 -8.95 -0.57
N GLU A 108 6.18 -9.26 -0.40
CA GLU A 108 5.23 -9.19 -1.51
C GLU A 108 3.96 -8.53 -1.04
N LEU A 109 3.50 -7.53 -1.80
CA LEU A 109 2.24 -6.87 -1.59
C LEU A 109 1.41 -7.01 -2.84
N LYS A 110 0.12 -7.28 -2.68
CA LYS A 110 -0.80 -7.43 -3.81
C LYS A 110 -2.03 -6.59 -3.57
N LYS A 111 -2.59 -6.09 -4.66
CA LYS A 111 -3.84 -5.35 -4.60
C LYS A 111 -4.62 -5.61 -5.88
N ALA A 112 -5.86 -6.04 -5.74
CA ALA A 112 -6.75 -6.26 -6.86
C ALA A 112 -7.76 -5.12 -6.92
N PHE A 113 -8.13 -4.73 -8.13
CA PHE A 113 -9.11 -3.67 -8.36
C PHE A 113 -10.31 -4.27 -9.07
N ALA A 114 -11.50 -3.96 -8.58
CA ALA A 114 -12.71 -4.40 -9.22
C ALA A 114 -12.91 -3.61 -10.51
N ALA A 115 -13.20 -4.31 -11.60
CA ALA A 115 -13.53 -3.65 -12.83
C ALA A 115 -14.88 -2.97 -12.68
N PRO A 116 -15.06 -1.78 -13.26
CA PRO A 116 -16.35 -1.10 -13.20
C PRO A 116 -17.40 -1.84 -14.00
N GLY A 117 -18.67 -1.58 -13.69
CA GLY A 117 -19.77 -2.14 -14.45
C GLY A 117 -20.02 -3.60 -14.17
N ILE A 118 -20.02 -4.42 -15.22
CA ILE A 118 -20.42 -5.81 -15.14
C ILE A 118 -19.54 -6.59 -14.18
N ALA A 119 -18.26 -6.37 -14.23
CA ALA A 119 -17.34 -7.10 -13.36
C ALA A 119 -17.60 -6.79 -11.89
N GLY A 120 -17.92 -5.55 -11.59
CA GLY A 120 -18.28 -5.19 -10.22
C GLY A 120 -19.53 -5.89 -9.75
N ALA A 121 -20.53 -5.98 -10.63
CA ALA A 121 -21.77 -6.66 -10.29
C ALA A 121 -21.55 -8.16 -10.07
N LEU A 122 -20.75 -8.77 -10.92
CA LEU A 122 -20.45 -10.19 -10.77
C LEU A 122 -19.60 -10.45 -9.54
N GLY A 123 -18.67 -9.57 -9.26
CA GLY A 123 -17.84 -9.70 -8.08
C GLY A 123 -18.63 -9.66 -6.79
N GLY A 124 -19.69 -8.91 -6.78
CA GLY A 124 -20.53 -8.82 -5.60
C GLY A 124 -21.21 -10.11 -5.20
N LYS A 125 -21.26 -11.07 -6.09
CA LYS A 125 -21.90 -12.35 -5.81
C LYS A 125 -20.95 -13.37 -5.22
N ARG A 126 -19.72 -13.07 -5.19
CA ARG A 126 -18.73 -14.02 -4.70
C ARG A 126 -18.49 -13.87 -3.20
#